data_9e4b638d8df390eaba3343627e1ed3c4
#
_entry.id   9e4b638d8df390eaba3343627e1ed3c4
#
_cell.length_a   1.000
_cell.length_b   1.000
_cell.length_c   1.000
_cell.angle_alpha   90.00
_cell.angle_beta   90.00
_cell.angle_gamma   90.00
#
_symmetry.space_group_name_H-M   'P 1'
#
loop_
_entity.id
_entity.type
_entity.pdbx_description
1 polymer ?
#
loop_
_entity_poly.entity_id
_entity_poly.type
_entity_poly.pdbx_seq_one_letter_code
_entity_poly.pdbx_strand_id
1 'polypeptide(L)'
;MEEEVKVLLIEDDVAAAEMYRLRLVADGYSVVIGHDGREGLRMATDEAPDFIYLDLRLPGLDGFEVLERLRAGTATMHIPVIILTNYGEPELRERGLKLGALEFLVKSDTDPAELSESVERAISPRALPSA
;
A
#
# COMPACT_ATOMS: atom_id res chain seq x y z
N MET A 1 -26.03 -1.39 2.14
CA MET A 1 -25.14 -0.37 1.57
C MET A 1 -23.71 -0.85 1.66
N GLU A 2 -23.01 -0.83 0.54
CA GLU A 2 -21.65 -1.32 0.52
C GLU A 2 -20.69 -0.23 0.98
N GLU A 3 -19.74 -0.64 1.79
CA GLU A 3 -18.68 0.25 2.20
C GLU A 3 -17.62 0.32 1.11
N GLU A 4 -17.10 1.50 0.88
CA GLU A 4 -16.00 1.66 -0.04
C GLU A 4 -14.74 1.03 0.53
N VAL A 5 -13.96 0.42 -0.33
CA VAL A 5 -12.64 -0.07 0.05
C VAL A 5 -11.74 1.14 0.28
N LYS A 6 -11.13 1.22 1.45
CA LYS A 6 -10.26 2.32 1.81
C LYS A 6 -8.79 1.91 1.59
N VAL A 7 -8.09 2.69 0.80
CA VAL A 7 -6.67 2.50 0.50
C VAL A 7 -5.85 3.56 1.21
N LEU A 8 -4.82 3.15 1.93
CA LEU A 8 -3.83 4.07 2.48
C LEU A 8 -2.62 4.06 1.55
N LEU A 9 -2.26 5.23 1.07
CA LEU A 9 -1.10 5.41 0.20
C LEU A 9 -0.01 6.12 1.00
N ILE A 10 1.10 5.44 1.24
CA ILE A 10 2.23 6.04 1.98
C ILE A 10 3.29 6.43 0.97
N GLU A 11 3.33 7.72 0.64
CA GLU A 11 4.11 8.27 -0.45
C GLU A 11 4.48 9.72 -0.13
N ASP A 12 5.77 10.05 -0.15
CA ASP A 12 6.22 11.40 0.16
C ASP A 12 6.18 12.36 -1.02
N ASP A 13 6.20 11.85 -2.26
CA ASP A 13 6.12 12.70 -3.45
C ASP A 13 4.66 13.12 -3.64
N VAL A 14 4.40 14.41 -3.46
CA VAL A 14 3.04 14.95 -3.51
C VAL A 14 2.39 14.73 -4.88
N ALA A 15 3.14 14.94 -5.96
CA ALA A 15 2.60 14.79 -7.31
C ALA A 15 2.27 13.32 -7.61
N ALA A 16 3.16 12.41 -7.23
CA ALA A 16 2.93 10.99 -7.42
C ALA A 16 1.72 10.51 -6.62
N ALA A 17 1.66 10.93 -5.36
CA ALA A 17 0.54 10.55 -4.48
C ALA A 17 -0.79 11.00 -5.07
N GLU A 18 -0.85 12.23 -5.57
CA GLU A 18 -2.07 12.77 -6.16
C GLU A 18 -2.47 12.02 -7.42
N MET A 19 -1.49 11.67 -8.25
CA MET A 19 -1.75 10.92 -9.48
C MET A 19 -2.38 9.55 -9.17
N TYR A 20 -1.81 8.84 -8.21
CA TYR A 20 -2.33 7.53 -7.82
C TYR A 20 -3.70 7.65 -7.14
N ARG A 21 -3.86 8.66 -6.31
CA ARG A 21 -5.14 8.90 -5.63
C ARG A 21 -6.26 9.11 -6.64
N LEU A 22 -6.02 9.96 -7.63
CA LEU A 22 -7.03 10.26 -8.65
C LEU A 22 -7.45 9.00 -9.40
N ARG A 23 -6.50 8.15 -9.74
CA ARG A 23 -6.82 6.91 -10.45
C ARG A 23 -7.64 5.97 -9.57
N LEU A 24 -7.22 5.79 -8.33
CA LEU A 24 -7.91 4.88 -7.41
C LEU A 24 -9.31 5.38 -7.08
N VAL A 25 -9.47 6.68 -6.88
CA VAL A 25 -10.78 7.27 -6.65
C VAL A 25 -11.69 7.08 -7.87
N ALA A 26 -11.13 7.26 -9.08
CA ALA A 26 -11.90 7.05 -10.31
C ALA A 26 -12.38 5.61 -10.42
N ASP A 27 -11.66 4.67 -9.87
CA ASP A 27 -12.02 3.25 -9.89
C ASP A 27 -12.88 2.83 -8.70
N GLY A 28 -13.32 3.78 -7.88
CA GLY A 28 -14.29 3.50 -6.82
C GLY A 28 -13.73 3.32 -5.43
N TYR A 29 -12.43 3.57 -5.23
CA TYR A 29 -11.82 3.42 -3.91
C TYR A 29 -11.78 4.74 -3.15
N SER A 30 -11.84 4.64 -1.83
CA SER A 30 -11.58 5.77 -0.93
C SER A 30 -10.08 5.77 -0.64
N VAL A 31 -9.43 6.93 -0.69
CA VAL A 31 -7.97 7.00 -0.53
C VAL A 31 -7.59 8.02 0.52
N VAL A 32 -6.70 7.61 1.43
CA VAL A 32 -6.04 8.53 2.36
C VAL A 32 -4.53 8.45 2.11
N ILE A 33 -3.83 9.54 2.36
CA ILE A 33 -2.40 9.63 2.04
C ILE A 33 -1.60 9.96 3.28
N GLY A 34 -0.57 9.15 3.54
CA GLY A 34 0.45 9.45 4.54
C GLY A 34 1.71 9.91 3.81
N HIS A 35 2.27 11.03 4.19
CA HIS A 35 3.38 11.65 3.48
C HIS A 35 4.76 11.23 3.97
N ASP A 36 4.82 10.49 5.07
CA ASP A 36 6.06 9.91 5.57
C ASP A 36 5.73 8.63 6.34
N GLY A 37 6.78 7.93 6.78
CA GLY A 37 6.59 6.64 7.44
C GLY A 37 5.84 6.72 8.75
N ARG A 38 6.11 7.74 9.55
CA ARG A 38 5.44 7.88 10.86
C ARG A 38 3.97 8.21 10.70
N GLU A 39 3.66 9.13 9.80
CA GLU A 39 2.28 9.47 9.49
C GLU A 39 1.55 8.26 8.92
N GLY A 40 2.21 7.53 8.02
CA GLY A 40 1.62 6.32 7.45
C GLY A 40 1.28 5.28 8.51
N LEU A 41 2.17 5.06 9.45
CA LEU A 41 1.92 4.11 10.55
C LEU A 41 0.75 4.55 11.41
N ARG A 42 0.70 5.84 11.75
CA ARG A 42 -0.39 6.37 12.54
C ARG A 42 -1.72 6.19 11.81
N MET A 43 -1.74 6.51 10.51
CA MET A 43 -2.94 6.40 9.72
C MET A 43 -3.38 4.95 9.51
N ALA A 44 -2.42 4.02 9.43
CA ALA A 44 -2.75 2.60 9.32
C ALA A 44 -3.57 2.13 10.53
N THR A 45 -3.28 2.67 11.70
CA THR A 45 -4.03 2.35 12.91
C THR A 45 -5.33 3.14 12.98
N ASP A 46 -5.27 4.45 12.76
CA ASP A 46 -6.41 5.34 12.98
C ASP A 46 -7.49 5.24 11.90
N GLU A 47 -7.07 5.02 10.66
CA GLU A 47 -8.00 4.96 9.53
C GLU A 47 -8.48 3.54 9.22
N ALA A 48 -7.81 2.54 9.77
CA ALA A 48 -8.13 1.13 9.53
C ALA A 48 -8.35 0.83 8.04
N PRO A 49 -7.35 1.10 7.18
CA PRO A 49 -7.53 0.87 5.75
C PRO A 49 -7.64 -0.62 5.43
N ASP A 50 -8.25 -0.91 4.30
CA ASP A 50 -8.36 -2.29 3.81
C ASP A 50 -7.10 -2.73 3.09
N PHE A 51 -6.26 -1.77 2.70
CA PHE A 51 -5.13 -2.02 1.82
C PHE A 51 -4.12 -0.88 1.94
N ILE A 52 -2.82 -1.19 1.80
CA ILE A 52 -1.76 -0.18 1.89
C ILE A 52 -0.83 -0.30 0.68
N TYR A 53 -0.59 0.83 0.00
CA TYR A 53 0.56 0.99 -0.89
C TYR A 53 1.66 1.69 -0.11
N LEU A 54 2.88 1.18 -0.21
CA LEU A 54 4.00 1.64 0.59
C LEU A 54 5.23 1.88 -0.28
N ASP A 55 5.72 3.11 -0.29
CA ASP A 55 7.00 3.41 -0.92
C ASP A 55 8.14 3.03 0.02
N LEU A 56 9.27 2.61 -0.56
CA LEU A 56 10.44 2.24 0.24
C LEU A 56 11.25 3.45 0.67
N ARG A 57 11.37 4.47 -0.18
CA ARG A 57 12.16 5.65 0.14
C ARG A 57 11.29 6.75 0.72
N LEU A 58 11.26 6.79 2.04
CA LEU A 58 10.47 7.76 2.78
C LEU A 58 11.38 8.55 3.72
N PRO A 59 11.10 9.83 3.95
CA PRO A 59 11.88 10.60 4.91
C PRO A 59 11.69 10.05 6.32
N GLY A 60 12.75 10.07 7.10
CA GLY A 60 12.72 9.59 8.47
C GLY A 60 12.72 8.09 8.55
N LEU A 61 11.57 7.50 8.75
CA LEU A 61 11.40 6.05 8.88
C LEU A 61 11.22 5.45 7.49
N ASP A 62 12.15 4.59 7.05
CA ASP A 62 12.06 4.02 5.70
C ASP A 62 10.96 2.98 5.56
N GLY A 63 10.66 2.62 4.31
CA GLY A 63 9.54 1.72 4.01
C GLY A 63 9.67 0.33 4.61
N PHE A 64 10.88 -0.23 4.69
CA PHE A 64 11.06 -1.54 5.29
C PHE A 64 10.75 -1.50 6.78
N GLU A 65 11.17 -0.43 7.47
CA GLU A 65 10.85 -0.26 8.88
C GLU A 65 9.34 -0.10 9.09
N VAL A 66 8.70 0.64 8.21
CA VAL A 66 7.24 0.80 8.25
C VAL A 66 6.57 -0.58 8.13
N LEU A 67 7.02 -1.37 7.16
CA LEU A 67 6.45 -2.70 6.94
C LEU A 67 6.65 -3.60 8.15
N GLU A 68 7.85 -3.58 8.74
CA GLU A 68 8.12 -4.37 9.94
C GLU A 68 7.18 -3.98 11.08
N ARG A 69 6.97 -2.68 11.28
CA ARG A 69 6.07 -2.21 12.34
C ARG A 69 4.62 -2.53 12.07
N LEU A 70 4.21 -2.46 10.80
CA LEU A 70 2.84 -2.86 10.44
C LEU A 70 2.60 -4.34 10.78
N ARG A 71 3.56 -5.20 10.47
CA ARG A 71 3.44 -6.62 10.73
C ARG A 71 3.52 -6.98 12.22
N ALA A 72 4.18 -6.13 13.01
CA ALA A 72 4.28 -6.34 14.45
C ALA A 72 3.06 -5.84 15.23
N GLY A 73 2.25 -4.94 14.62
CA GLY A 73 1.11 -4.35 15.30
C GLY A 73 -0.13 -5.23 15.20
N THR A 74 -0.83 -5.43 16.31
CA THR A 74 -2.03 -6.26 16.31
C THR A 74 -3.15 -5.67 15.49
N ALA A 75 -3.23 -4.34 15.41
CA ALA A 75 -4.26 -3.65 14.63
C ALA A 75 -3.96 -3.64 13.14
N THR A 76 -2.71 -3.86 12.72
CA THR A 76 -2.28 -3.65 11.34
C THR A 76 -1.69 -4.89 10.68
N MET A 77 -1.35 -5.91 11.44
CA MET A 77 -0.62 -7.08 10.93
C MET A 77 -1.35 -7.82 9.81
N HIS A 78 -2.66 -7.71 9.75
CA HIS A 78 -3.47 -8.40 8.74
C HIS A 78 -3.71 -7.59 7.47
N ILE A 79 -3.35 -6.30 7.45
CA ILE A 79 -3.64 -5.43 6.31
C ILE A 79 -2.71 -5.78 5.15
N PRO A 80 -3.25 -6.09 3.95
CA PRO A 80 -2.39 -6.36 2.80
C PRO A 80 -1.57 -5.12 2.42
N VAL A 81 -0.28 -5.32 2.18
CA VAL A 81 0.63 -4.24 1.79
C VAL A 81 1.28 -4.59 0.46
N ILE A 82 1.22 -3.68 -0.49
CA ILE A 82 1.98 -3.77 -1.74
C ILE A 82 3.01 -2.66 -1.73
N ILE A 83 4.27 -3.04 -1.93
CA ILE A 83 5.34 -2.06 -2.08
C ILE A 83 5.25 -1.48 -3.49
N LEU A 84 5.28 -0.16 -3.58
CA LEU A 84 5.23 0.57 -4.85
C LEU A 84 6.38 1.56 -4.85
N THR A 85 7.44 1.28 -5.60
CA THR A 85 8.70 2.01 -5.48
C THR A 85 9.36 2.22 -6.84
N ASN A 86 10.28 3.20 -6.92
CA ASN A 86 11.11 3.40 -8.10
C ASN A 86 12.29 2.40 -8.17
N TYR A 87 12.53 1.63 -7.12
CA TYR A 87 13.73 0.82 -6.97
C TYR A 87 13.40 -0.66 -7.12
N GLY A 88 13.84 -1.25 -8.23
CA GLY A 88 13.48 -2.61 -8.58
C GLY A 88 14.58 -3.65 -8.40
N GLU A 89 15.62 -3.37 -7.59
CA GLU A 89 16.69 -4.33 -7.39
C GLU A 89 16.16 -5.62 -6.77
N PRO A 90 16.62 -6.78 -7.26
CA PRO A 90 16.11 -8.06 -6.76
C PRO A 90 16.23 -8.25 -5.25
N GLU A 91 17.28 -7.71 -4.64
CA GLU A 91 17.49 -7.81 -3.20
C GLU A 91 16.41 -7.08 -2.42
N LEU A 92 15.98 -5.92 -2.92
CA LEU A 92 14.92 -5.15 -2.28
C LEU A 92 13.58 -5.89 -2.38
N ARG A 93 13.33 -6.45 -3.56
CA ARG A 93 12.10 -7.22 -3.79
C ARG A 93 12.04 -8.42 -2.85
N GLU A 94 13.12 -9.17 -2.77
CA GLU A 94 13.18 -10.34 -1.91
C GLU A 94 12.96 -9.95 -0.44
N ARG A 95 13.61 -8.88 -0.01
CA ARG A 95 13.48 -8.41 1.36
C ARG A 95 12.04 -7.99 1.68
N GLY A 96 11.42 -7.24 0.77
CA GLY A 96 10.04 -6.79 0.97
C GLY A 96 9.06 -7.95 1.09
N LEU A 97 9.21 -8.94 0.21
CA LEU A 97 8.33 -10.10 0.25
C LEU A 97 8.54 -10.93 1.51
N LYS A 98 9.79 -11.07 1.94
CA LYS A 98 10.09 -11.78 3.19
C LYS A 98 9.52 -11.07 4.42
N LEU A 99 9.47 -9.75 4.39
CA LEU A 99 8.92 -8.98 5.49
C LEU A 99 7.39 -8.95 5.49
N GLY A 100 6.77 -9.56 4.49
CA GLY A 100 5.33 -9.74 4.48
C GLY A 100 4.57 -8.87 3.51
N ALA A 101 5.25 -8.23 2.55
CA ALA A 101 4.54 -7.55 1.46
C ALA A 101 3.90 -8.59 0.56
N LEU A 102 2.70 -8.31 0.10
CA LEU A 102 1.97 -9.20 -0.78
C LEU A 102 2.56 -9.18 -2.20
N GLU A 103 2.92 -7.99 -2.67
CA GLU A 103 3.55 -7.79 -3.97
C GLU A 103 4.56 -6.68 -3.88
N PHE A 104 5.43 -6.63 -4.87
CA PHE A 104 6.45 -5.59 -5.00
C PHE A 104 6.36 -5.06 -6.42
N LEU A 105 5.92 -3.81 -6.57
CA LEU A 105 5.73 -3.18 -7.87
C LEU A 105 6.73 -2.06 -8.08
N VAL A 106 7.27 -1.97 -9.29
CA VAL A 106 8.18 -0.89 -9.66
C VAL A 106 7.36 0.15 -10.42
N LYS A 107 7.41 1.39 -9.98
CA LYS A 107 6.58 2.46 -10.53
C LYS A 107 6.69 2.61 -12.05
N SER A 108 7.92 2.52 -12.57
CA SER A 108 8.15 2.67 -14.01
C SER A 108 7.57 1.54 -14.85
N ASP A 109 7.33 0.39 -14.22
CA ASP A 109 6.82 -0.81 -14.90
C ASP A 109 5.34 -1.04 -14.66
N THR A 110 4.68 -0.14 -13.92
CA THR A 110 3.30 -0.33 -13.48
C THR A 110 2.46 0.86 -13.95
N ASP A 111 1.58 0.62 -14.91
CA ASP A 111 0.69 1.70 -15.35
C ASP A 111 -0.48 1.85 -14.35
N PRO A 112 -1.24 2.96 -14.45
CA PRO A 112 -2.34 3.20 -13.50
C PRO A 112 -3.41 2.11 -13.47
N ALA A 113 -3.67 1.46 -14.60
CA ALA A 113 -4.66 0.38 -14.62
C ALA A 113 -4.17 -0.82 -13.83
N GLU A 114 -2.89 -1.17 -13.98
CA GLU A 114 -2.29 -2.28 -13.23
C GLU A 114 -2.28 -2.00 -11.73
N LEU A 115 -2.09 -0.73 -11.36
CA LEU A 115 -2.14 -0.33 -9.97
C LEU A 115 -3.50 -0.67 -9.38
N SER A 116 -4.56 -0.26 -10.05
CA SER A 116 -5.91 -0.51 -9.57
C SER A 116 -6.22 -2.00 -9.53
N GLU A 117 -5.76 -2.75 -10.54
CA GLU A 117 -5.94 -4.20 -10.57
C GLU A 117 -5.24 -4.89 -9.40
N SER A 118 -4.11 -4.34 -8.93
CA SER A 118 -3.42 -4.93 -7.79
C SER A 118 -4.23 -4.85 -6.51
N VAL A 119 -5.04 -3.80 -6.35
CA VAL A 119 -5.96 -3.71 -5.21
C VAL A 119 -6.98 -4.84 -5.30
N GLU A 120 -7.57 -5.04 -6.47
CA GLU A 120 -8.55 -6.11 -6.66
C GLU A 120 -7.96 -7.47 -6.34
N ARG A 121 -6.75 -7.75 -6.82
CA ARG A 121 -6.09 -9.03 -6.54
C ARG A 121 -5.88 -9.24 -5.05
N ALA A 122 -5.52 -8.17 -4.33
CA ALA A 122 -5.25 -8.27 -2.90
C ALA A 122 -6.51 -8.47 -2.08
N ILE A 123 -7.62 -7.90 -2.51
CA ILE A 123 -8.87 -7.87 -1.74
C ILE A 123 -9.82 -8.99 -2.14
N SER A 124 -9.85 -9.38 -3.42
CA SER A 124 -10.76 -10.39 -3.92
C SER A 124 -10.78 -11.69 -3.10
N PRO A 125 -9.64 -12.26 -2.73
CA PRO A 125 -9.67 -13.47 -1.90
C PRO A 125 -10.35 -13.27 -0.56
N ARG A 126 -10.34 -12.05 -0.03
CA ARG A 126 -11.00 -11.72 1.24
C ARG A 126 -12.49 -11.46 1.04
N ALA A 127 -12.84 -10.90 -0.11
CA ALA A 127 -14.20 -10.52 -0.42
C ALA A 127 -15.03 -11.69 -0.93
N LEU A 128 -14.39 -12.68 -1.56
CA LEU A 128 -15.08 -13.82 -2.11
C LEU A 128 -15.33 -14.86 -1.04
N PRO A 129 -16.54 -15.38 -0.96
CA PRO A 129 -16.80 -16.48 -0.04
C PRO A 129 -16.01 -17.70 -0.47
N SER A 130 -15.60 -18.48 0.49
CA SER A 130 -14.93 -19.74 0.19
C SER A 130 -15.89 -20.68 -0.52
N ALA A 131 -15.42 -21.23 -1.58
CA ALA A 131 -16.23 -22.20 -2.31
C ALA A 131 -16.35 -23.48 -1.50
#